data_1f8b0a63c912dcf44a30ff6776dadde5
#
_entry.id   1f8b0a63c912dcf44a30ff6776dadde5
#
_cell.length_a   1.000
_cell.length_b   1.000
_cell.length_c   1.000
_cell.angle_alpha   90.00
_cell.angle_beta   90.00
_cell.angle_gamma   90.00
#
_symmetry.space_group_name_H-M   'P 1'
#
loop_
_entity.id
_entity.type
_entity.pdbx_description
1 polymer ?
#
loop_
_entity_poly.entity_id
_entity_poly.type
_entity_poly.pdbx_seq_one_letter_code
_entity_poly.pdbx_strand_id
1 'polypeptide(L)'
;ACQITDGLDGDDRFNSRANKALKKAILAARKSMIPENYIQRVIQFAQQGYTDIEFKTYDTDWDSDAYLTVAGQNSNNSVRVSNEYLRAVLDNGNWELIQRRDGAIAKRIKASDLWEKIAHAAWACADPGLQYDTTINEWHTCPQGGRINASNPCSEYMFIDDTACNLASLNLMQFRHGDGSFDIETFEHATRIWTLTLE
;
A
#
# COMPACT_ATOMS: atom_id res chain seq x y z
N ALA A 1 24.22 -11.74 -7.99
CA ALA A 1 25.50 -11.51 -7.30
C ALA A 1 26.47 -12.67 -7.56
N CYS A 2 26.05 -13.91 -7.42
CA CYS A 2 26.93 -15.08 -7.55
C CYS A 2 27.50 -15.24 -8.97
N GLN A 3 26.68 -15.09 -10.01
CA GLN A 3 27.14 -15.11 -11.41
C GLN A 3 28.06 -13.93 -11.76
N ILE A 4 27.91 -12.81 -11.07
CA ILE A 4 28.66 -11.57 -11.31
C ILE A 4 30.04 -11.62 -10.64
N THR A 5 30.26 -12.55 -9.72
CA THR A 5 31.52 -12.72 -9.02
C THR A 5 32.46 -13.74 -9.65
N ASP A 6 32.04 -14.40 -10.74
CA ASP A 6 32.87 -15.35 -11.46
C ASP A 6 34.10 -14.66 -12.03
N GLY A 7 35.27 -15.31 -11.84
CA GLY A 7 36.57 -14.84 -12.37
C GLY A 7 37.33 -13.84 -11.48
N LEU A 8 36.84 -13.57 -10.25
CA LEU A 8 37.56 -12.81 -9.26
C LEU A 8 37.79 -13.66 -8.00
N ASP A 9 38.95 -13.52 -7.39
CA ASP A 9 39.35 -14.26 -6.20
C ASP A 9 39.15 -13.40 -4.92
N GLY A 10 38.91 -14.08 -3.78
CA GLY A 10 38.85 -13.48 -2.48
C GLY A 10 37.70 -12.46 -2.30
N ASP A 11 37.91 -11.50 -1.42
CA ASP A 11 36.91 -10.49 -1.04
C ASP A 11 36.62 -9.46 -2.14
N ASP A 12 37.53 -9.30 -3.09
CA ASP A 12 37.39 -8.35 -4.20
C ASP A 12 36.20 -8.68 -5.11
N ARG A 13 35.78 -9.96 -5.16
CA ARG A 13 34.58 -10.40 -5.90
C ARG A 13 33.31 -9.73 -5.39
N PHE A 14 33.24 -9.39 -4.09
CA PHE A 14 32.08 -8.73 -3.46
C PHE A 14 32.25 -7.23 -3.31
N ASN A 15 33.39 -6.68 -3.68
CA ASN A 15 33.70 -5.27 -3.61
C ASN A 15 33.31 -4.57 -4.93
N SER A 16 32.29 -3.71 -4.90
CA SER A 16 31.83 -2.99 -6.08
C SER A 16 32.86 -2.01 -6.68
N ARG A 17 33.95 -1.70 -5.97
CA ARG A 17 35.06 -0.88 -6.52
C ARG A 17 35.98 -1.72 -7.38
N ALA A 18 36.22 -2.96 -6.98
CA ALA A 18 37.06 -3.91 -7.72
C ALA A 18 36.26 -4.64 -8.80
N ASN A 19 35.04 -5.05 -8.50
CA ASN A 19 34.17 -5.79 -9.41
C ASN A 19 33.25 -4.85 -10.20
N LYS A 20 33.63 -4.58 -11.46
CA LYS A 20 32.85 -3.72 -12.37
C LYS A 20 31.46 -4.28 -12.70
N ALA A 21 31.32 -5.60 -12.80
CA ALA A 21 30.04 -6.25 -13.10
C ALA A 21 29.06 -6.11 -11.92
N LEU A 22 29.55 -6.31 -10.71
CA LEU A 22 28.77 -6.07 -9.47
C LEU A 22 28.35 -4.61 -9.36
N LYS A 23 29.27 -3.66 -9.64
CA LYS A 23 28.93 -2.23 -9.64
C LYS A 23 27.81 -1.92 -10.63
N LYS A 24 27.86 -2.46 -11.85
CA LYS A 24 26.82 -2.28 -12.87
C LYS A 24 25.49 -2.84 -12.41
N ALA A 25 25.49 -4.02 -11.77
CA ALA A 25 24.27 -4.64 -11.24
C ALA A 25 23.66 -3.84 -10.07
N ILE A 26 24.48 -3.33 -9.15
CA ILE A 26 24.02 -2.46 -8.06
C ILE A 26 23.38 -1.18 -8.63
N LEU A 27 23.99 -0.55 -9.61
CA LEU A 27 23.43 0.65 -10.25
C LEU A 27 22.11 0.35 -10.97
N ALA A 28 22.00 -0.80 -11.63
CA ALA A 28 20.75 -1.23 -12.26
C ALA A 28 19.64 -1.49 -11.21
N ALA A 29 19.97 -2.15 -10.10
CA ALA A 29 19.04 -2.39 -9.01
C ALA A 29 18.54 -1.06 -8.39
N ARG A 30 19.44 -0.11 -8.15
CA ARG A 30 19.07 1.23 -7.67
C ARG A 30 18.17 1.98 -8.65
N LYS A 31 18.46 1.88 -9.96
CA LYS A 31 17.60 2.46 -11.01
C LYS A 31 16.22 1.84 -11.03
N SER A 32 16.11 0.56 -10.65
CA SER A 32 14.84 -0.16 -10.48
C SER A 32 14.20 0.07 -9.11
N MET A 33 14.68 1.05 -8.34
CA MET A 33 14.13 1.43 -7.02
C MET A 33 14.21 0.33 -5.96
N ILE A 34 15.13 -0.64 -6.12
CA ILE A 34 15.36 -1.66 -5.09
C ILE A 34 16.05 -1.01 -3.89
N PRO A 35 15.49 -1.13 -2.67
CA PRO A 35 16.09 -0.54 -1.47
C PRO A 35 17.49 -1.07 -1.17
N GLU A 36 18.37 -0.20 -0.70
CA GLU A 36 19.80 -0.51 -0.48
C GLU A 36 20.02 -1.69 0.50
N ASN A 37 19.17 -1.84 1.51
CA ASN A 37 19.24 -2.96 2.45
C ASN A 37 19.06 -4.32 1.80
N TYR A 38 18.19 -4.44 0.79
CA TYR A 38 18.05 -5.68 0.02
C TYR A 38 19.26 -5.95 -0.85
N ILE A 39 19.82 -4.92 -1.50
CA ILE A 39 21.04 -5.04 -2.31
C ILE A 39 22.19 -5.57 -1.44
N GLN A 40 22.39 -4.97 -0.27
CA GLN A 40 23.44 -5.37 0.67
C GLN A 40 23.20 -6.80 1.19
N ARG A 41 21.96 -7.16 1.51
CA ARG A 41 21.61 -8.49 1.99
C ARG A 41 21.92 -9.59 0.96
N VAL A 42 21.63 -9.36 -0.31
CA VAL A 42 21.97 -10.28 -1.39
C VAL A 42 23.49 -10.46 -1.51
N ILE A 43 24.27 -9.39 -1.38
CA ILE A 43 25.74 -9.46 -1.38
C ILE A 43 26.23 -10.26 -0.16
N GLN A 44 25.67 -10.04 1.03
CA GLN A 44 26.02 -10.79 2.22
C GLN A 44 25.71 -12.29 2.10
N PHE A 45 24.58 -12.66 1.51
CA PHE A 45 24.28 -14.06 1.24
C PHE A 45 25.30 -14.69 0.27
N ALA A 46 25.69 -13.97 -0.77
CA ALA A 46 26.74 -14.43 -1.67
C ALA A 46 28.10 -14.59 -0.97
N GLN A 47 28.43 -13.70 -0.03
CA GLN A 47 29.65 -13.83 0.82
C GLN A 47 29.60 -15.07 1.73
N GLN A 48 28.40 -15.46 2.18
CA GLN A 48 28.17 -16.67 2.97
C GLN A 48 28.16 -17.97 2.14
N GLY A 49 28.36 -17.87 0.82
CA GLY A 49 28.43 -19.02 -0.06
C GLY A 49 27.10 -19.42 -0.70
N TYR A 50 26.03 -18.67 -0.53
CA TYR A 50 24.80 -18.92 -1.25
C TYR A 50 24.99 -18.61 -2.73
N THR A 51 24.71 -19.58 -3.58
CA THR A 51 24.83 -19.47 -5.04
C THR A 51 23.51 -19.13 -5.71
N ASP A 52 22.40 -19.39 -5.02
CA ASP A 52 21.07 -19.10 -5.49
C ASP A 52 20.19 -18.61 -4.33
N ILE A 53 19.20 -17.77 -4.65
CA ILE A 53 18.19 -17.28 -3.72
C ILE A 53 16.85 -17.51 -4.39
N GLU A 54 16.09 -18.46 -3.88
CA GLU A 54 14.74 -18.70 -4.34
C GLU A 54 13.79 -17.61 -3.80
N PHE A 55 13.12 -16.92 -4.70
CA PHE A 55 12.03 -16.02 -4.38
C PHE A 55 10.72 -16.78 -4.61
N LYS A 56 10.11 -17.26 -3.53
CA LYS A 56 8.82 -17.93 -3.62
C LYS A 56 7.76 -16.96 -4.15
N THR A 57 6.97 -17.45 -5.08
CA THR A 57 5.74 -16.79 -5.52
C THR A 57 4.59 -17.45 -4.78
N TYR A 58 3.80 -16.65 -4.09
CA TYR A 58 2.63 -17.12 -3.35
C TYR A 58 1.38 -16.81 -4.18
N ASP A 59 0.40 -17.69 -4.11
CA ASP A 59 -0.92 -17.42 -4.66
C ASP A 59 -1.79 -16.60 -3.67
N THR A 60 -2.98 -16.23 -4.10
CA THR A 60 -3.91 -15.39 -3.33
C THR A 60 -5.00 -16.20 -2.64
N ASP A 61 -4.92 -17.53 -2.68
CA ASP A 61 -5.88 -18.39 -2.01
C ASP A 61 -5.80 -18.21 -0.49
N TRP A 62 -6.94 -18.23 0.17
CA TRP A 62 -7.06 -17.91 1.59
C TRP A 62 -6.28 -18.86 2.51
N ASP A 63 -5.96 -20.07 2.06
CA ASP A 63 -5.19 -21.10 2.78
C ASP A 63 -3.74 -21.21 2.28
N SER A 64 -3.27 -20.27 1.45
CA SER A 64 -1.91 -20.29 0.93
C SER A 64 -0.86 -20.02 2.01
N ASP A 65 0.36 -20.48 1.76
CA ASP A 65 1.54 -20.19 2.60
C ASP A 65 1.79 -18.69 2.80
N ALA A 66 1.25 -17.84 1.93
CA ALA A 66 1.36 -16.38 2.03
C ALA A 66 0.86 -15.86 3.39
N TYR A 67 -0.24 -16.39 3.89
CA TYR A 67 -0.83 -15.95 5.16
C TYR A 67 -0.02 -16.35 6.39
N LEU A 68 0.92 -17.26 6.24
CA LEU A 68 1.77 -17.76 7.33
C LEU A 68 3.21 -17.24 7.27
N THR A 69 3.69 -16.83 6.09
CA THR A 69 5.12 -16.69 5.83
C THR A 69 5.56 -15.35 5.27
N VAL A 70 4.68 -14.57 4.62
CA VAL A 70 5.06 -13.28 4.02
C VAL A 70 4.85 -12.11 4.98
N ALA A 71 5.74 -11.11 4.90
CA ALA A 71 5.62 -9.86 5.64
C ALA A 71 4.56 -8.95 4.98
N GLY A 72 3.92 -8.10 5.79
CA GLY A 72 2.98 -7.09 5.30
C GLY A 72 1.53 -7.57 5.16
N GLN A 73 1.20 -8.77 5.60
CA GLN A 73 -0.18 -9.30 5.58
C GLN A 73 -1.18 -8.47 6.36
N ASN A 74 -0.73 -7.84 7.45
CA ASN A 74 -1.57 -7.01 8.32
C ASN A 74 -1.62 -5.54 7.86
N SER A 75 -1.16 -5.25 6.66
CA SER A 75 -1.27 -3.95 6.04
C SER A 75 -2.53 -3.84 5.21
N ASN A 76 -3.21 -2.71 5.32
CA ASN A 76 -4.24 -2.32 4.36
C ASN A 76 -3.65 -1.30 3.41
N ASN A 77 -3.65 -1.60 2.12
CA ASN A 77 -3.04 -0.74 1.13
C ASN A 77 -4.11 -0.02 0.33
N SER A 78 -3.90 1.27 0.09
CA SER A 78 -4.79 2.07 -0.75
C SER A 78 -3.98 2.84 -1.78
N VAL A 79 -4.54 2.98 -2.97
CA VAL A 79 -4.03 3.85 -4.02
C VAL A 79 -4.94 5.07 -4.12
N ARG A 80 -4.36 6.26 -3.97
CA ARG A 80 -5.08 7.52 -4.19
C ARG A 80 -4.83 8.01 -5.60
N VAL A 81 -5.91 8.24 -6.34
CA VAL A 81 -5.88 8.71 -7.72
C VAL A 81 -6.51 10.09 -7.84
N SER A 82 -5.86 10.98 -8.59
CA SER A 82 -6.43 12.29 -8.91
C SER A 82 -7.29 12.23 -10.16
N ASN A 83 -8.16 13.24 -10.34
CA ASN A 83 -8.93 13.39 -11.58
C ASN A 83 -8.01 13.56 -12.80
N GLU A 84 -6.82 14.16 -12.62
CA GLU A 84 -5.83 14.29 -13.67
C GLU A 84 -5.32 12.93 -14.16
N TYR A 85 -4.99 12.03 -13.20
CA TYR A 85 -4.60 10.66 -13.54
C TYR A 85 -5.72 9.91 -14.27
N LEU A 86 -6.96 10.02 -13.78
CA LEU A 86 -8.11 9.35 -14.41
C LEU A 86 -8.37 9.87 -15.84
N ARG A 87 -8.20 11.16 -16.08
CA ARG A 87 -8.27 11.72 -17.45
C ARG A 87 -7.15 11.14 -18.31
N ALA A 88 -5.92 11.05 -17.80
CA ALA A 88 -4.81 10.43 -18.54
C ALA A 88 -5.09 8.96 -18.88
N VAL A 89 -5.80 8.21 -18.02
CA VAL A 89 -6.26 6.85 -18.33
C VAL A 89 -7.27 6.85 -19.49
N LEU A 90 -8.29 7.72 -19.42
CA LEU A 90 -9.33 7.83 -20.45
C LEU A 90 -8.77 8.27 -21.80
N ASP A 91 -7.82 9.19 -21.80
CA ASP A 91 -7.18 9.75 -22.98
C ASP A 91 -6.03 8.87 -23.50
N ASN A 92 -5.84 7.67 -22.90
CA ASN A 92 -4.72 6.78 -23.21
C ASN A 92 -3.36 7.50 -23.20
N GLY A 93 -3.21 8.44 -22.25
CA GLY A 93 -2.05 9.29 -22.07
C GLY A 93 -0.91 8.61 -21.28
N ASN A 94 0.12 9.37 -21.05
CA ASN A 94 1.23 8.97 -20.20
C ASN A 94 1.05 9.57 -18.81
N TRP A 95 1.57 8.86 -17.79
CA TRP A 95 1.64 9.30 -16.42
C TRP A 95 3.10 9.36 -15.96
N GLU A 96 3.47 10.43 -15.27
CA GLU A 96 4.82 10.67 -14.77
C GLU A 96 4.92 10.30 -13.30
N LEU A 97 5.84 9.42 -12.97
CA LEU A 97 6.23 9.13 -11.59
C LEU A 97 7.30 10.13 -11.18
N ILE A 98 6.98 10.92 -10.16
CA ILE A 98 7.82 12.03 -9.71
C ILE A 98 8.64 11.61 -8.48
N GLN A 99 9.92 11.94 -8.48
CA GLN A 99 10.78 11.75 -7.31
C GLN A 99 10.40 12.74 -6.21
N ARG A 100 10.20 12.25 -5.00
CA ARG A 100 9.84 13.11 -3.85
C ARG A 100 10.95 14.05 -3.41
N ARG A 101 12.21 13.70 -3.72
CA ARG A 101 13.38 14.43 -3.26
C ARG A 101 13.58 15.75 -3.99
N ASP A 102 13.45 15.76 -5.29
CA ASP A 102 13.84 16.87 -6.16
C ASP A 102 12.79 17.25 -7.20
N GLY A 103 11.65 16.54 -7.22
CA GLY A 103 10.58 16.77 -8.17
C GLY A 103 10.89 16.31 -9.61
N ALA A 104 12.02 15.65 -9.83
CA ALA A 104 12.38 15.17 -11.16
C ALA A 104 11.52 13.98 -11.58
N ILE A 105 11.31 13.82 -12.89
CA ILE A 105 10.58 12.67 -13.43
C ILE A 105 11.45 11.42 -13.28
N ALA A 106 11.01 10.48 -12.45
CA ALA A 106 11.68 9.19 -12.29
C ALA A 106 11.39 8.25 -13.45
N LYS A 107 10.14 8.23 -13.93
CA LYS A 107 9.69 7.35 -14.99
C LYS A 107 8.41 7.89 -15.63
N ARG A 108 8.26 7.65 -16.93
CA ARG A 108 6.99 7.80 -17.66
C ARG A 108 6.42 6.44 -17.99
N ILE A 109 5.16 6.24 -17.73
CA ILE A 109 4.43 5.00 -18.00
C ILE A 109 3.11 5.34 -18.67
N LYS A 110 2.48 4.38 -19.32
CA LYS A 110 1.11 4.50 -19.76
C LYS A 110 0.19 4.53 -18.54
N ALA A 111 -0.73 5.49 -18.48
CA ALA A 111 -1.69 5.58 -17.39
C ALA A 111 -2.62 4.36 -17.35
N SER A 112 -3.05 3.88 -18.53
CA SER A 112 -3.85 2.66 -18.67
C SER A 112 -3.16 1.42 -18.15
N ASP A 113 -1.84 1.24 -18.41
CA ASP A 113 -1.11 0.08 -17.91
C ASP A 113 -1.02 0.03 -16.37
N LEU A 114 -0.92 1.20 -15.74
CA LEU A 114 -0.97 1.28 -14.28
C LEU A 114 -2.37 1.00 -13.76
N TRP A 115 -3.40 1.52 -14.44
CA TRP A 115 -4.80 1.27 -14.10
C TRP A 115 -5.15 -0.22 -14.14
N GLU A 116 -4.75 -0.91 -15.20
CA GLU A 116 -4.95 -2.36 -15.34
C GLU A 116 -4.26 -3.15 -14.20
N LYS A 117 -3.07 -2.75 -13.79
CA LYS A 117 -2.39 -3.38 -12.65
C LYS A 117 -3.14 -3.18 -11.33
N ILE A 118 -3.67 -1.98 -11.10
CA ILE A 118 -4.49 -1.68 -9.91
C ILE A 118 -5.75 -2.54 -9.92
N ALA A 119 -6.46 -2.56 -11.07
CA ALA A 119 -7.69 -3.32 -11.22
C ALA A 119 -7.46 -4.82 -11.07
N HIS A 120 -6.39 -5.35 -11.67
CA HIS A 120 -6.03 -6.76 -11.55
C HIS A 120 -5.70 -7.15 -10.11
N ALA A 121 -4.90 -6.34 -9.39
CA ALA A 121 -4.58 -6.59 -8.00
C ALA A 121 -5.83 -6.58 -7.11
N ALA A 122 -6.69 -5.58 -7.27
CA ALA A 122 -7.94 -5.47 -6.53
C ALA A 122 -8.89 -6.67 -6.81
N TRP A 123 -8.92 -7.16 -8.03
CA TRP A 123 -9.68 -8.37 -8.38
C TRP A 123 -9.09 -9.64 -7.77
N ALA A 124 -7.75 -9.78 -7.82
CA ALA A 124 -7.06 -11.01 -7.40
C ALA A 124 -7.01 -11.18 -5.88
N CYS A 125 -6.83 -10.10 -5.12
CA CYS A 125 -6.62 -10.17 -3.66
C CYS A 125 -7.39 -9.12 -2.85
N ALA A 126 -8.36 -8.43 -3.45
CA ALA A 126 -9.15 -7.35 -2.84
C ALA A 126 -8.32 -6.14 -2.34
N ASP A 127 -7.05 -6.05 -2.74
CA ASP A 127 -6.13 -4.97 -2.43
C ASP A 127 -5.44 -4.48 -3.72
N PRO A 128 -5.16 -3.21 -3.90
CA PRO A 128 -5.37 -2.08 -2.99
C PRO A 128 -6.82 -1.57 -2.99
N GLY A 129 -7.23 -0.88 -1.91
CA GLY A 129 -8.39 -0.01 -1.93
C GLY A 129 -8.14 1.19 -2.84
N LEU A 130 -9.17 1.73 -3.49
CA LEU A 130 -9.07 2.87 -4.39
C LEU A 130 -9.70 4.11 -3.76
N GLN A 131 -8.97 5.22 -3.74
CA GLN A 131 -9.44 6.50 -3.19
C GLN A 131 -9.31 7.61 -4.23
N TYR A 132 -10.38 8.37 -4.41
CA TYR A 132 -10.48 9.46 -5.39
C TYR A 132 -10.06 10.78 -4.74
N ASP A 133 -8.78 11.06 -4.75
CA ASP A 133 -8.14 12.16 -4.02
C ASP A 133 -8.77 13.53 -4.28
N THR A 134 -9.01 13.87 -5.53
CA THR A 134 -9.62 15.16 -5.90
C THR A 134 -11.02 15.30 -5.32
N THR A 135 -11.89 14.31 -5.55
CA THR A 135 -13.27 14.31 -5.07
C THR A 135 -13.35 14.32 -3.55
N ILE A 136 -12.53 13.52 -2.87
CA ILE A 136 -12.47 13.49 -1.40
C ILE A 136 -12.18 14.88 -0.85
N ASN A 137 -11.21 15.60 -1.42
CA ASN A 137 -10.85 16.93 -0.95
C ASN A 137 -11.81 18.04 -1.40
N GLU A 138 -12.53 17.86 -2.50
CA GLU A 138 -13.63 18.77 -2.90
C GLU A 138 -14.81 18.69 -1.93
N TRP A 139 -15.06 17.52 -1.35
CA TRP A 139 -16.15 17.30 -0.39
C TRP A 139 -15.71 17.45 1.08
N HIS A 140 -14.48 17.87 1.29
CA HIS A 140 -13.92 18.06 2.63
C HIS A 140 -14.69 19.12 3.43
N THR A 141 -15.21 18.76 4.58
CA THR A 141 -16.08 19.65 5.42
C THR A 141 -15.28 20.63 6.29
N CYS A 142 -13.96 20.43 6.45
CA CYS A 142 -13.08 21.27 7.26
C CYS A 142 -11.76 21.60 6.53
N PRO A 143 -11.81 22.25 5.36
CA PRO A 143 -10.62 22.49 4.53
C PRO A 143 -9.57 23.38 5.19
N GLN A 144 -9.95 24.22 6.17
CA GLN A 144 -9.02 25.08 6.91
C GLN A 144 -8.10 24.27 7.84
N GLY A 145 -8.52 23.08 8.26
CA GLY A 145 -7.73 22.19 9.12
C GLY A 145 -6.60 21.48 8.40
N GLY A 146 -6.59 21.52 7.06
CA GLY A 146 -5.60 20.83 6.25
C GLY A 146 -6.24 19.98 5.15
N ARG A 147 -5.44 19.19 4.47
CA ARG A 147 -5.85 18.30 3.40
C ARG A 147 -6.13 16.89 3.95
N ILE A 148 -7.11 16.20 3.40
CA ILE A 148 -7.31 14.77 3.65
C ILE A 148 -6.29 13.99 2.83
N ASN A 149 -5.33 13.36 3.51
CA ASN A 149 -4.23 12.60 2.89
C ASN A 149 -4.45 11.09 2.91
N ALA A 150 -5.25 10.59 3.84
CA ALA A 150 -5.49 9.16 4.03
C ALA A 150 -6.88 8.90 4.62
N SER A 151 -7.18 7.64 4.89
CA SER A 151 -8.38 7.20 5.59
C SER A 151 -8.04 6.02 6.51
N ASN A 152 -9.02 5.56 7.28
CA ASN A 152 -8.96 4.24 7.89
C ASN A 152 -9.08 3.13 6.82
N PRO A 153 -8.84 1.85 7.15
CA PRO A 153 -8.79 0.76 6.17
C PRO A 153 -10.07 0.62 5.33
N CYS A 154 -11.24 0.73 5.94
CA CYS A 154 -12.52 0.59 5.24
C CYS A 154 -12.97 1.86 4.50
N SER A 155 -12.19 2.94 4.60
CA SER A 155 -12.42 4.24 3.94
C SER A 155 -13.69 5.00 4.36
N GLU A 156 -14.30 4.63 5.49
CA GLU A 156 -15.45 5.37 6.04
C GLU A 156 -15.04 6.67 6.77
N TYR A 157 -13.78 6.75 7.23
CA TYR A 157 -13.26 7.94 7.89
C TYR A 157 -12.28 8.68 6.98
N MET A 158 -12.80 9.64 6.25
CA MET A 158 -12.06 10.54 5.35
C MET A 158 -11.92 11.90 6.01
N PHE A 159 -10.85 12.10 6.78
CA PHE A 159 -10.62 13.35 7.49
C PHE A 159 -9.14 13.71 7.57
N ILE A 160 -8.81 14.80 8.26
CA ILE A 160 -7.43 15.32 8.38
C ILE A 160 -6.55 14.40 9.24
N ASP A 161 -5.23 14.54 9.08
CA ASP A 161 -4.25 13.80 9.84
C ASP A 161 -4.35 14.10 11.35
N ASP A 162 -3.78 13.22 12.17
CA ASP A 162 -3.74 13.32 13.63
C ASP A 162 -5.12 13.38 14.30
N THR A 163 -6.13 12.81 13.66
CA THR A 163 -7.47 12.66 14.18
C THR A 163 -7.85 11.20 14.37
N ALA A 164 -8.91 10.93 15.10
CA ALA A 164 -9.38 9.59 15.38
C ALA A 164 -10.89 9.47 15.17
N CYS A 165 -11.34 8.23 14.94
CA CYS A 165 -12.73 7.86 14.84
C CYS A 165 -13.16 7.20 16.15
N ASN A 166 -14.11 7.81 16.88
CA ASN A 166 -14.74 7.17 18.01
C ASN A 166 -15.90 6.29 17.53
N LEU A 167 -15.92 5.04 17.96
CA LEU A 167 -16.89 4.05 17.50
C LEU A 167 -17.76 3.53 18.64
N ALA A 168 -19.05 3.38 18.35
CA ALA A 168 -19.98 2.65 19.20
C ALA A 168 -20.96 1.87 18.32
N SER A 169 -21.43 0.73 18.82
CA SER A 169 -22.42 -0.10 18.15
C SER A 169 -23.47 -0.56 19.14
N LEU A 170 -24.73 -0.53 18.72
CA LEU A 170 -25.85 -1.07 19.47
C LEU A 170 -26.29 -2.40 18.87
N ASN A 171 -26.42 -3.44 19.71
CA ASN A 171 -27.01 -4.69 19.27
C ASN A 171 -28.54 -4.53 19.17
N LEU A 172 -29.04 -4.34 17.94
CA LEU A 172 -30.47 -4.11 17.67
C LEU A 172 -31.37 -5.23 18.15
N MET A 173 -30.87 -6.46 18.28
CA MET A 173 -31.65 -7.58 18.79
C MET A 173 -32.03 -7.44 20.27
N GLN A 174 -31.29 -6.63 21.04
CA GLN A 174 -31.62 -6.35 22.45
C GLN A 174 -32.84 -5.42 22.61
N PHE A 175 -33.24 -4.73 21.53
CA PHE A 175 -34.40 -3.83 21.50
C PHE A 175 -35.61 -4.49 20.85
N ARG A 176 -35.59 -5.80 20.61
CA ARG A 176 -36.70 -6.55 20.04
C ARG A 176 -37.46 -7.30 21.12
N HIS A 177 -38.75 -7.02 21.20
CA HIS A 177 -39.66 -7.75 22.11
C HIS A 177 -40.01 -9.16 21.56
N GLY A 178 -40.54 -10.00 22.43
CA GLY A 178 -40.95 -11.36 22.08
C GLY A 178 -42.08 -11.44 21.05
N ASP A 179 -42.89 -10.40 20.93
CA ASP A 179 -43.94 -10.27 19.90
C ASP A 179 -43.44 -9.75 18.54
N GLY A 180 -42.13 -9.47 18.45
CA GLY A 180 -41.48 -8.96 17.24
C GLY A 180 -41.51 -7.44 17.09
N SER A 181 -42.15 -6.70 17.99
CA SER A 181 -42.08 -5.22 18.02
C SER A 181 -40.68 -4.73 18.43
N PHE A 182 -40.36 -3.50 18.08
CA PHE A 182 -39.09 -2.87 18.41
C PHE A 182 -39.27 -1.81 19.51
N ASP A 183 -38.43 -1.86 20.55
CA ASP A 183 -38.43 -0.91 21.66
C ASP A 183 -37.74 0.39 21.28
N ILE A 184 -38.49 1.29 20.67
CA ILE A 184 -38.00 2.58 20.20
C ILE A 184 -37.51 3.45 21.35
N GLU A 185 -38.21 3.44 22.48
CA GLU A 185 -37.90 4.32 23.63
C GLU A 185 -36.51 3.96 24.21
N THR A 186 -36.28 2.69 24.51
CA THR A 186 -35.00 2.22 25.03
C THR A 186 -33.87 2.40 24.01
N PHE A 187 -34.13 2.20 22.71
CA PHE A 187 -33.16 2.43 21.66
C PHE A 187 -32.78 3.91 21.54
N GLU A 188 -33.74 4.83 21.57
CA GLU A 188 -33.47 6.27 21.58
C GLU A 188 -32.64 6.69 22.80
N HIS A 189 -32.99 6.17 23.99
CA HIS A 189 -32.25 6.43 25.20
C HIS A 189 -30.81 5.96 25.12
N ALA A 190 -30.58 4.73 24.68
CA ALA A 190 -29.24 4.16 24.48
C ALA A 190 -28.43 4.95 23.46
N THR A 191 -29.06 5.37 22.36
CA THR A 191 -28.41 6.20 21.32
C THR A 191 -27.97 7.55 21.90
N ARG A 192 -28.80 8.22 22.72
CA ARG A 192 -28.45 9.49 23.39
C ARG A 192 -27.25 9.31 24.31
N ILE A 193 -27.23 8.25 25.13
CA ILE A 193 -26.11 7.98 26.04
C ILE A 193 -24.82 7.76 25.24
N TRP A 194 -24.85 6.92 24.19
CA TRP A 194 -23.68 6.67 23.37
C TRP A 194 -23.18 7.94 22.66
N THR A 195 -24.08 8.79 22.17
CA THR A 195 -23.71 10.06 21.55
C THR A 195 -22.97 10.96 22.54
N LEU A 196 -23.45 11.08 23.75
CA LEU A 196 -22.80 11.86 24.81
C LEU A 196 -21.44 11.23 25.23
N THR A 197 -21.33 9.93 25.18
CA THR A 197 -20.05 9.23 25.52
C THR A 197 -18.98 9.41 24.45
N LEU A 198 -19.41 9.52 23.20
CA LEU A 198 -18.49 9.69 22.05
C LEU A 198 -18.04 11.16 21.87
N GLU A 199 -18.81 12.14 22.35
CA GLU A 199 -18.47 13.55 22.35
C GLU A 199 -17.27 13.85 23.27
#